data_2584ffb9e863e473bc0cb83d2c142be2
#
_entry.id   2584ffb9e863e473bc0cb83d2c142be2
#
_cell.length_a   1.000
_cell.length_b   1.000
_cell.length_c   1.000
_cell.angle_alpha   90.00
_cell.angle_beta   90.00
_cell.angle_gamma   90.00
#
_symmetry.space_group_name_H-M   'P 1'
#
loop_
_entity.id
_entity.type
_entity.pdbx_description
1 polymer ?
#
loop_
_entity_poly.entity_id
_entity_poly.type
_entity_poly.pdbx_seq_one_letter_code
_entity_poly.pdbx_strand_id
1 'polypeptide(L)'
;RNTFNDPADPDAGLRGFAYALAIAGIGIGLGALAGPYGVARFGRHVWMRISMLAPIGFLIVFGILPNEFMLITTAFFVGGFGQSLKITNDALVQSKIRDEFRGRIFAFYDVAVNGAIVSGAMIAALTLPPAGVSLVLPWSIAVAYTAAALVLLRKSKFSADSSSTN
;
A
#
# COMPACT_ATOMS: atom_id res chain seq x y z
N ARG A 1 0.64 24.10 -10.36
CA ARG A 1 -0.82 24.18 -10.63
C ARG A 1 -1.41 22.87 -10.15
N ASN A 2 -2.39 22.96 -9.26
CA ASN A 2 -2.96 21.81 -8.57
C ASN A 2 -3.79 20.97 -9.56
N THR A 3 -3.69 19.66 -9.47
CA THR A 3 -4.34 18.69 -10.35
C THR A 3 -5.87 18.86 -10.42
N PHE A 4 -6.47 19.41 -9.36
CA PHE A 4 -7.92 19.64 -9.23
C PHE A 4 -8.29 21.12 -9.09
N ASN A 5 -7.38 22.05 -9.31
CA ASN A 5 -7.63 23.48 -9.03
C ASN A 5 -8.14 24.17 -10.29
N ASP A 6 -9.39 24.58 -10.29
CA ASP A 6 -9.98 25.49 -11.26
C ASP A 6 -10.01 26.91 -10.64
N PRO A 7 -9.39 27.93 -11.28
CA PRO A 7 -9.45 29.31 -10.78
C PRO A 7 -10.87 29.87 -10.70
N ALA A 8 -11.80 29.33 -11.47
CA ALA A 8 -13.21 29.72 -11.50
C ALA A 8 -14.05 29.06 -10.39
N ASP A 9 -13.53 28.01 -9.76
CA ASP A 9 -14.23 27.25 -8.71
C ASP A 9 -13.28 26.91 -7.54
N PRO A 10 -13.33 27.72 -6.46
CA PRO A 10 -12.48 27.52 -5.28
C PRO A 10 -12.62 26.14 -4.61
N ASP A 11 -13.79 25.51 -4.78
CA ASP A 11 -14.11 24.23 -4.16
C ASP A 11 -13.73 23.02 -5.04
N ALA A 12 -13.28 23.24 -6.28
CA ALA A 12 -12.90 22.16 -7.21
C ALA A 12 -11.81 21.27 -6.63
N GLY A 13 -10.80 21.86 -5.99
CA GLY A 13 -9.71 21.13 -5.33
C GLY A 13 -10.20 20.22 -4.21
N LEU A 14 -11.11 20.70 -3.37
CA LEU A 14 -11.67 19.94 -2.27
C LEU A 14 -12.56 18.79 -2.77
N ARG A 15 -13.40 19.05 -3.80
CA ARG A 15 -14.22 18.01 -4.43
C ARG A 15 -13.36 16.94 -5.09
N GLY A 16 -12.33 17.32 -5.85
CA GLY A 16 -11.41 16.37 -6.48
C GLY A 16 -10.69 15.49 -5.46
N PHE A 17 -10.24 16.09 -4.34
CA PHE A 17 -9.66 15.34 -3.24
C PHE A 17 -10.67 14.37 -2.59
N ALA A 18 -11.91 14.81 -2.37
CA ALA A 18 -12.97 13.96 -1.82
C ALA A 18 -13.29 12.77 -2.74
N TYR A 19 -13.33 12.98 -4.06
CA TYR A 19 -13.49 11.91 -5.03
C TYR A 19 -12.33 10.91 -5.00
N ALA A 20 -11.09 11.40 -4.99
CA ALA A 20 -9.91 10.54 -4.92
C ALA A 20 -9.93 9.70 -3.64
N LEU A 21 -10.29 10.29 -2.50
CA LEU A 21 -10.39 9.61 -1.22
C LEU A 21 -11.51 8.55 -1.22
N ALA A 22 -12.68 8.87 -1.79
CA ALA A 22 -13.80 7.94 -1.90
C ALA A 22 -13.44 6.72 -2.76
N ILE A 23 -12.81 6.94 -3.92
CA ILE A 23 -12.37 5.88 -4.83
C ILE A 23 -11.27 5.04 -4.19
N ALA A 24 -10.31 5.66 -3.49
CA ALA A 24 -9.30 4.93 -2.72
C ALA A 24 -9.95 4.06 -1.62
N GLY A 25 -10.99 4.58 -0.94
CA GLY A 25 -11.78 3.84 0.04
C GLY A 25 -12.47 2.61 -0.56
N ILE A 26 -13.04 2.74 -1.76
CA ILE A 26 -13.61 1.62 -2.51
C ILE A 26 -12.53 0.60 -2.84
N GLY A 27 -11.35 1.05 -3.29
CA GLY A 27 -10.19 0.19 -3.55
C GLY A 27 -9.78 -0.60 -2.30
N ILE A 28 -9.70 0.05 -1.15
CA ILE A 28 -9.41 -0.58 0.15
C ILE A 28 -10.47 -1.64 0.49
N GLY A 29 -11.76 -1.34 0.33
CA GLY A 29 -12.84 -2.28 0.58
C GLY A 29 -12.77 -3.52 -0.31
N LEU A 30 -12.56 -3.32 -1.61
CA LEU A 30 -12.40 -4.42 -2.57
C LEU A 30 -11.10 -5.21 -2.31
N GLY A 31 -10.03 -4.56 -1.92
CA GLY A 31 -8.78 -5.20 -1.51
C GLY A 31 -8.94 -6.10 -0.29
N ALA A 32 -9.81 -5.71 0.65
CA ALA A 32 -10.15 -6.53 1.80
C ALA A 32 -10.83 -7.85 1.40
N LEU A 33 -11.72 -7.80 0.42
CA LEU A 33 -12.40 -9.00 -0.12
C LEU A 33 -11.46 -9.81 -1.03
N ALA A 34 -10.63 -9.14 -1.82
CA ALA A 34 -9.68 -9.78 -2.73
C ALA A 34 -8.57 -10.57 -2.00
N GLY A 35 -8.21 -10.15 -0.78
CA GLY A 35 -7.16 -10.79 0.01
C GLY A 35 -7.40 -12.29 0.24
N PRO A 36 -8.47 -12.70 0.91
CA PRO A 36 -8.80 -14.11 1.14
C PRO A 36 -8.99 -14.90 -0.17
N TYR A 37 -9.68 -14.30 -1.15
CA TYR A 37 -9.90 -14.92 -2.46
C TYR A 37 -8.59 -15.18 -3.22
N GLY A 38 -7.70 -14.16 -3.25
CA GLY A 38 -6.41 -14.28 -3.90
C GLY A 38 -5.51 -15.33 -3.24
N VAL A 39 -5.53 -15.41 -1.91
CA VAL A 39 -4.83 -16.47 -1.16
C VAL A 39 -5.38 -17.85 -1.48
N ALA A 40 -6.70 -18.01 -1.55
CA ALA A 40 -7.34 -19.27 -1.89
C ALA A 40 -7.02 -19.71 -3.34
N ARG A 41 -6.95 -18.77 -4.28
CA ARG A 41 -6.76 -19.06 -5.72
C ARG A 41 -5.30 -19.25 -6.13
N PHE A 42 -4.38 -18.44 -5.59
CA PHE A 42 -2.98 -18.39 -6.00
C PHE A 42 -2.00 -18.88 -4.93
N GLY A 43 -2.49 -19.14 -3.75
CA GLY A 43 -1.65 -19.42 -2.60
C GLY A 43 -1.07 -18.15 -1.95
N ARG A 44 -0.78 -18.24 -0.65
CA ARG A 44 -0.36 -17.09 0.18
C ARG A 44 0.90 -16.40 -0.35
N HIS A 45 1.94 -17.15 -0.65
CA HIS A 45 3.22 -16.59 -1.08
C HIS A 45 3.13 -15.84 -2.42
N VAL A 46 2.39 -16.42 -3.39
CA VAL A 46 2.21 -15.80 -4.70
C VAL A 46 1.35 -14.55 -4.57
N TRP A 47 0.25 -14.62 -3.81
CA TRP A 47 -0.63 -13.48 -3.61
C TRP A 47 0.07 -12.31 -2.90
N MET A 48 0.87 -12.58 -1.87
CA MET A 48 1.66 -11.54 -1.21
C MET A 48 2.64 -10.85 -2.17
N ARG A 49 3.29 -11.61 -3.05
CA ARG A 49 4.19 -11.04 -4.08
C ARG A 49 3.42 -10.16 -5.05
N ILE A 50 2.28 -10.61 -5.54
CA ILE A 50 1.41 -9.84 -6.44
C ILE A 50 1.00 -8.53 -5.73
N SER A 51 0.51 -8.61 -4.51
CA SER A 51 0.06 -7.45 -3.73
C SER A 51 1.17 -6.46 -3.38
N MET A 52 2.43 -6.90 -3.37
CA MET A 52 3.59 -6.01 -3.21
C MET A 52 4.08 -5.40 -4.52
N LEU A 53 4.08 -6.17 -5.60
CA LEU A 53 4.69 -5.72 -6.86
C LEU A 53 3.72 -4.90 -7.72
N ALA A 54 2.42 -5.21 -7.70
CA ALA A 54 1.43 -4.50 -8.50
C ALA A 54 1.37 -2.99 -8.20
N PRO A 55 1.38 -2.53 -6.92
CA PRO A 55 1.41 -1.10 -6.62
C PRO A 55 2.59 -0.34 -7.22
N ILE A 56 3.75 -0.98 -7.35
CA ILE A 56 4.95 -0.37 -7.93
C ILE A 56 4.70 0.05 -9.37
N GLY A 57 4.04 -0.82 -10.17
CA GLY A 57 3.70 -0.51 -11.56
C GLY A 57 2.80 0.73 -11.66
N PHE A 58 1.77 0.83 -10.83
CA PHE A 58 0.87 2.00 -10.81
C PHE A 58 1.58 3.28 -10.36
N LEU A 59 2.46 3.20 -9.36
CA LEU A 59 3.25 4.35 -8.90
C LEU A 59 4.23 4.85 -9.96
N ILE A 60 4.86 3.95 -10.72
CA ILE A 60 5.75 4.31 -11.82
C ILE A 60 4.96 5.00 -12.94
N VAL A 61 3.83 4.42 -13.35
CA VAL A 61 2.98 4.99 -14.39
C VAL A 61 2.47 6.38 -14.00
N PHE A 62 2.04 6.56 -12.74
CA PHE A 62 1.65 7.86 -12.22
C PHE A 62 2.82 8.86 -12.19
N GLY A 63 4.02 8.40 -11.83
CA GLY A 63 5.22 9.24 -11.83
C GLY A 63 5.62 9.74 -13.23
N ILE A 64 5.30 8.97 -14.27
CA ILE A 64 5.57 9.34 -15.68
C ILE A 64 4.44 10.21 -16.25
N LEU A 65 3.18 9.92 -15.92
CA LEU A 65 1.98 10.57 -16.44
C LEU A 65 1.14 11.14 -15.28
N PRO A 66 1.58 12.23 -14.63
CA PRO A 66 0.91 12.80 -13.46
C PRO A 66 -0.33 13.58 -13.89
N ASN A 67 -1.46 12.90 -14.03
CA ASN A 67 -2.76 13.49 -14.29
C ASN A 67 -3.80 12.99 -13.28
N GLU A 68 -4.96 13.64 -13.26
CA GLU A 68 -6.04 13.35 -12.32
C GLU A 68 -6.51 11.89 -12.38
N PHE A 69 -6.70 11.38 -13.59
CA PHE A 69 -7.14 10.00 -13.81
C PHE A 69 -6.11 8.99 -13.27
N MET A 70 -4.83 9.23 -13.53
CA MET A 70 -3.76 8.37 -13.01
C MET A 70 -3.61 8.45 -11.51
N LEU A 71 -3.82 9.63 -10.91
CA LEU A 71 -3.83 9.80 -9.45
C LEU A 71 -4.91 8.93 -8.81
N ILE A 72 -6.14 9.04 -9.30
CA ILE A 72 -7.30 8.30 -8.79
C ILE A 72 -7.11 6.79 -8.98
N THR A 73 -6.68 6.38 -10.16
CA THR A 73 -6.41 4.97 -10.48
C THR A 73 -5.31 4.39 -9.59
N THR A 74 -4.22 5.14 -9.40
CA THR A 74 -3.11 4.73 -8.53
C THR A 74 -3.58 4.62 -7.08
N ALA A 75 -4.34 5.60 -6.57
CA ALA A 75 -4.87 5.57 -5.23
C ALA A 75 -5.78 4.35 -4.99
N PHE A 76 -6.64 4.01 -5.96
CA PHE A 76 -7.50 2.82 -5.92
C PHE A 76 -6.69 1.53 -5.81
N PHE A 77 -5.74 1.30 -6.71
CA PHE A 77 -4.98 0.05 -6.76
C PHE A 77 -3.95 -0.06 -5.62
N VAL A 78 -3.24 1.01 -5.30
CA VAL A 78 -2.29 1.02 -4.18
C VAL A 78 -3.03 0.78 -2.87
N GLY A 79 -4.18 1.43 -2.66
CA GLY A 79 -5.05 1.19 -1.51
C GLY A 79 -5.56 -0.25 -1.45
N GLY A 80 -6.06 -0.77 -2.57
CA GLY A 80 -6.60 -2.13 -2.67
C GLY A 80 -5.55 -3.22 -2.42
N PHE A 81 -4.42 -3.16 -3.10
CA PHE A 81 -3.35 -4.14 -2.89
C PHE A 81 -2.70 -4.00 -1.51
N GLY A 82 -2.55 -2.77 -1.00
CA GLY A 82 -2.05 -2.51 0.35
C GLY A 82 -2.94 -3.15 1.42
N GLN A 83 -4.27 -2.98 1.30
CA GLN A 83 -5.22 -3.59 2.22
C GLN A 83 -5.24 -5.12 2.10
N SER A 84 -5.20 -5.65 0.88
CA SER A 84 -5.12 -7.09 0.65
C SER A 84 -3.86 -7.70 1.28
N LEU A 85 -2.72 -7.03 1.14
CA LEU A 85 -1.45 -7.42 1.76
C LEU A 85 -1.56 -7.39 3.29
N LYS A 86 -2.14 -6.32 3.86
CA LYS A 86 -2.36 -6.18 5.31
C LYS A 86 -3.18 -7.35 5.84
N ILE A 87 -4.33 -7.65 5.27
CA ILE A 87 -5.21 -8.75 5.72
C ILE A 87 -4.51 -10.10 5.60
N THR A 88 -3.75 -10.33 4.53
CA THR A 88 -3.00 -11.57 4.36
C THR A 88 -1.91 -11.72 5.44
N ASN A 89 -1.23 -10.63 5.79
CA ASN A 89 -0.25 -10.60 6.87
C ASN A 89 -0.89 -10.78 8.25
N ASP A 90 -2.01 -10.10 8.51
CA ASP A 90 -2.75 -10.23 9.76
C ASP A 90 -3.16 -11.70 10.01
N ALA A 91 -3.70 -12.36 8.98
CA ALA A 91 -4.03 -13.78 9.04
C ALA A 91 -2.80 -14.68 9.27
N LEU A 92 -1.65 -14.34 8.67
CA LEU A 92 -0.39 -15.06 8.89
C LEU A 92 0.10 -14.91 10.34
N VAL A 93 0.11 -13.70 10.86
CA VAL A 93 0.51 -13.41 12.25
C VAL A 93 -0.39 -14.18 13.21
N GLN A 94 -1.72 -14.13 13.00
CA GLN A 94 -2.69 -14.88 13.79
C GLN A 94 -2.42 -16.39 13.78
N SER A 95 -2.08 -16.96 12.64
CA SER A 95 -1.85 -18.41 12.50
C SER A 95 -0.56 -18.90 13.15
N LYS A 96 0.38 -18.00 13.48
CA LYS A 96 1.70 -18.34 14.05
C LYS A 96 1.81 -18.10 15.54
N ILE A 97 0.85 -17.41 16.14
CA ILE A 97 0.89 -17.02 17.55
C ILE A 97 0.01 -17.95 18.38
N ARG A 98 0.55 -18.45 19.49
CA ARG A 98 -0.22 -19.19 20.50
C ARG A 98 -1.27 -18.29 21.14
N ASP A 99 -2.43 -18.85 21.45
CA ASP A 99 -3.58 -18.11 21.99
C ASP A 99 -3.25 -17.27 23.23
N GLU A 100 -2.37 -17.77 24.09
CA GLU A 100 -1.93 -17.09 25.33
C GLU A 100 -1.27 -15.72 25.08
N PHE A 101 -0.56 -15.56 23.95
CA PHE A 101 0.22 -14.36 23.64
C PHE A 101 -0.43 -13.49 22.56
N ARG A 102 -1.54 -13.96 21.96
CA ARG A 102 -2.18 -13.33 20.82
C ARG A 102 -2.51 -11.85 21.07
N GLY A 103 -3.13 -11.53 22.20
CA GLY A 103 -3.53 -10.15 22.51
C GLY A 103 -2.34 -9.20 22.64
N ARG A 104 -1.26 -9.62 23.31
CA ARG A 104 -0.07 -8.76 23.51
C ARG A 104 0.67 -8.53 22.19
N ILE A 105 0.86 -9.57 21.40
CA ILE A 105 1.57 -9.47 20.13
C ILE A 105 0.75 -8.63 19.13
N PHE A 106 -0.58 -8.81 19.10
CA PHE A 106 -1.45 -7.98 18.25
C PHE A 106 -1.43 -6.52 18.67
N ALA A 107 -1.41 -6.20 19.95
CA ALA A 107 -1.31 -4.81 20.41
C ALA A 107 0.00 -4.16 19.92
N PHE A 108 1.13 -4.84 20.04
CA PHE A 108 2.41 -4.34 19.50
C PHE A 108 2.39 -4.22 17.98
N TYR A 109 1.84 -5.20 17.28
CA TYR A 109 1.74 -5.19 15.83
C TYR A 109 0.87 -4.02 15.34
N ASP A 110 -0.30 -3.80 15.95
CA ASP A 110 -1.19 -2.69 15.60
C ASP A 110 -0.56 -1.32 15.87
N VAL A 111 0.13 -1.16 17.00
CA VAL A 111 0.87 0.07 17.30
C VAL A 111 1.95 0.31 16.26
N ALA A 112 2.71 -0.72 15.87
CA ALA A 112 3.75 -0.60 14.87
C ALA A 112 3.18 -0.23 13.48
N VAL A 113 2.11 -0.89 13.05
CA VAL A 113 1.46 -0.64 11.74
C VAL A 113 0.84 0.76 11.72
N ASN A 114 0.07 1.13 12.74
CA ASN A 114 -0.56 2.45 12.80
C ASN A 114 0.49 3.56 12.98
N GLY A 115 1.52 3.33 13.76
CA GLY A 115 2.66 4.23 13.90
C GLY A 115 3.38 4.46 12.58
N ALA A 116 3.59 3.42 11.77
CA ALA A 116 4.16 3.55 10.44
C ALA A 116 3.26 4.34 9.48
N ILE A 117 1.93 4.12 9.51
CA ILE A 117 0.96 4.87 8.71
C ILE A 117 0.99 6.35 9.06
N VAL A 118 0.89 6.68 10.36
CA VAL A 118 0.90 8.08 10.84
C VAL A 118 2.24 8.75 10.52
N SER A 119 3.36 8.05 10.74
CA SER A 119 4.69 8.58 10.40
C SER A 119 4.84 8.83 8.90
N GLY A 120 4.37 7.92 8.07
CA GLY A 120 4.36 8.08 6.62
C GLY A 120 3.52 9.27 6.17
N ALA A 121 2.32 9.44 6.74
CA ALA A 121 1.46 10.58 6.45
C ALA A 121 2.09 11.91 6.90
N MET A 122 2.75 11.93 8.06
CA MET A 122 3.46 13.12 8.55
C MET A 122 4.66 13.48 7.68
N ILE A 123 5.48 12.50 7.28
CA ILE A 123 6.58 12.72 6.34
C ILE A 123 6.06 13.27 5.01
N ALA A 124 4.98 12.68 4.47
CA ALA A 124 4.35 13.17 3.24
C ALA A 124 3.88 14.62 3.38
N ALA A 125 3.20 14.95 4.48
CA ALA A 125 2.73 16.32 4.75
C ALA A 125 3.86 17.35 4.87
N LEU A 126 4.98 16.95 5.48
CA LEU A 126 6.16 17.83 5.64
C LEU A 126 6.98 17.99 4.36
N THR A 127 6.92 17.02 3.47
CA THR A 127 7.70 17.01 2.21
C THR A 127 6.90 17.53 1.02
N LEU A 128 5.57 17.66 1.15
CA LEU A 128 4.73 18.15 0.08
C LEU A 128 4.93 19.66 -0.12
N PRO A 129 5.25 20.13 -1.34
CA PRO A 129 5.35 21.56 -1.60
C PRO A 129 4.00 22.27 -1.41
N PRO A 130 3.98 23.60 -1.12
CA PRO A 130 2.74 24.36 -0.99
C PRO A 130 1.83 24.28 -2.22
N ALA A 131 2.40 23.96 -3.40
CA ALA A 131 1.65 23.75 -4.65
C ALA A 131 0.88 22.41 -4.68
N GLY A 132 1.03 21.54 -3.68
CA GLY A 132 0.30 20.26 -3.57
C GLY A 132 0.69 19.19 -4.59
N VAL A 133 1.67 19.45 -5.46
CA VAL A 133 2.14 18.50 -6.48
C VAL A 133 3.62 18.23 -6.27
N SER A 134 3.98 16.98 -6.05
CA SER A 134 5.37 16.55 -5.97
C SER A 134 5.57 15.32 -6.83
N LEU A 135 6.47 15.41 -7.81
CA LEU A 135 6.92 14.24 -8.58
C LEU A 135 7.87 13.34 -7.77
N VAL A 136 8.49 13.88 -6.74
CA VAL A 136 9.43 13.15 -5.88
C VAL A 136 8.70 12.13 -5.01
N LEU A 137 7.50 12.44 -4.57
CA LEU A 137 6.73 11.58 -3.66
C LEU A 137 6.38 10.20 -4.26
N PRO A 138 5.75 10.10 -5.45
CA PRO A 138 5.44 8.79 -6.04
C PRO A 138 6.70 7.97 -6.33
N TRP A 139 7.80 8.59 -6.74
CA TRP A 139 9.06 7.90 -6.96
C TRP A 139 9.70 7.40 -5.66
N SER A 140 9.66 8.21 -4.59
CA SER A 140 10.18 7.78 -3.28
C SER A 140 9.38 6.61 -2.71
N ILE A 141 8.05 6.63 -2.87
CA ILE A 141 7.17 5.52 -2.45
C ILE A 141 7.46 4.29 -3.31
N ALA A 142 7.61 4.42 -4.64
CA ALA A 142 7.96 3.31 -5.52
C ALA A 142 9.30 2.66 -5.15
N VAL A 143 10.31 3.47 -4.81
CA VAL A 143 11.62 2.99 -4.33
C VAL A 143 11.48 2.25 -3.00
N ALA A 144 10.71 2.79 -2.04
CA ALA A 144 10.47 2.16 -0.75
C ALA A 144 9.76 0.80 -0.90
N TYR A 145 8.73 0.73 -1.74
CA TYR A 145 8.03 -0.53 -2.07
C TYR A 145 8.97 -1.53 -2.74
N THR A 146 9.79 -1.09 -3.68
CA THR A 146 10.78 -1.94 -4.37
C THR A 146 11.82 -2.49 -3.40
N ALA A 147 12.34 -1.64 -2.51
CA ALA A 147 13.30 -2.06 -1.49
C ALA A 147 12.69 -3.11 -0.54
N ALA A 148 11.46 -2.87 -0.06
CA ALA A 148 10.75 -3.82 0.79
C ALA A 148 10.48 -5.15 0.06
N ALA A 149 10.08 -5.11 -1.22
CA ALA A 149 9.86 -6.30 -2.04
C ALA A 149 11.16 -7.10 -2.21
N LEU A 150 12.29 -6.44 -2.49
CA LEU A 150 13.59 -7.11 -2.64
C LEU A 150 14.06 -7.79 -1.35
N VAL A 151 13.87 -7.14 -0.19
CA VAL A 151 14.22 -7.72 1.11
C VAL A 151 13.41 -8.99 1.37
N LEU A 152 12.11 -8.96 1.11
CA LEU A 152 11.23 -10.11 1.32
C LEU A 152 11.50 -11.24 0.34
N LEU A 153 11.77 -10.93 -0.93
CA LEU A 153 12.12 -11.92 -1.95
C LEU A 153 13.46 -12.62 -1.65
N ARG A 154 14.44 -11.88 -1.13
CA ARG A 154 15.73 -12.46 -0.69
C ARG A 154 15.54 -13.43 0.47
N LYS A 155 14.75 -13.05 1.50
CA LYS A 155 14.48 -13.92 2.65
C LYS A 155 13.74 -15.20 2.24
N SER A 156 12.83 -15.13 1.27
CA SER A 156 12.08 -16.32 0.81
C SER A 156 12.97 -17.32 0.06
N LYS A 157 13.99 -16.87 -0.67
CA LYS A 157 14.98 -17.75 -1.31
C LYS A 157 15.84 -18.47 -0.27
N PHE A 158 16.31 -17.76 0.74
CA PHE A 158 17.16 -18.33 1.78
C PHE A 158 16.44 -19.45 2.59
N SER A 159 15.14 -19.27 2.86
CA SER A 159 14.34 -20.32 3.52
C SER A 159 14.06 -21.54 2.65
N ALA A 160 14.02 -21.40 1.32
CA ALA A 160 13.84 -22.52 0.41
C ALA A 160 15.12 -23.36 0.28
N ASP A 161 16.29 -22.72 0.23
CA ASP A 161 17.60 -23.40 0.15
C ASP A 161 17.92 -24.18 1.43
N SER A 162 17.54 -23.67 2.61
CA SER A 162 17.77 -24.36 3.88
C SER A 162 16.87 -25.60 4.08
N SER A 163 15.76 -25.71 3.37
CA SER A 163 14.86 -26.87 3.41
C SER A 163 15.23 -27.97 2.42
N SER A 164 16.10 -27.69 1.45
CA SER A 164 16.57 -28.67 0.45
C SER A 164 17.86 -29.39 0.86
N THR A 165 18.49 -28.98 1.96
CA THR A 165 19.77 -29.52 2.45
C THR A 165 19.61 -30.43 3.68
N ASN A 166 18.39 -30.70 4.14
CA ASN A 166 18.04 -31.69 5.17
C ASN A 166 17.18 -32.81 4.58
#